data_b7de0d7fc20a86492dec32298d25089c
#
_entry.id   b7de0d7fc20a86492dec32298d25089c
#
_cell.length_a   1.000
_cell.length_b   1.000
_cell.length_c   1.000
_cell.angle_alpha   90.00
_cell.angle_beta   90.00
_cell.angle_gamma   90.00
#
_symmetry.space_group_name_H-M   'P 1'
#
loop_
_entity.id
_entity.type
_entity.pdbx_description
1 polymer ?
#
loop_
_entity_poly.entity_id
_entity_poly.type
_entity_poly.pdbx_seq_one_letter_code
_entity_poly.pdbx_strand_id
1 'polypeptide(L)'
;MFEIFKAYQFNSKKAKEYGFVENQGVWTFSSTILQGDFLMLVTVEDGVLALQVYDQETGDLYPQVHMESMRGRFVGNVREACLEVIYDIRKACFEVQEFLCPQTKRIMTRVLEKYENQLEYLWEKSPDTAVLRHDDNQKWYAVLMKISWEKLDKAREGQVEVVNLKHDQVADLLVEKGIYPAFHMNKRYWISLPLDDTLSDEQIVKLFERSWFLTSKK
;
A
#
# COMPACT_ATOMS: atom_id res chain seq x y z
N MET A 1 13.20 -0.80 9.18
CA MET A 1 12.16 -1.51 9.95
C MET A 1 10.75 -0.98 9.62
N PHE A 2 10.50 0.33 9.53
CA PHE A 2 9.16 0.91 9.37
C PHE A 2 8.64 1.05 7.93
N GLU A 3 9.45 0.76 6.92
CA GLU A 3 9.03 0.74 5.52
C GLU A 3 7.85 -0.20 5.23
N ILE A 4 7.68 -1.24 6.05
CA ILE A 4 6.60 -2.23 5.93
C ILE A 4 5.20 -1.69 6.22
N PHE A 5 5.10 -0.43 6.72
CA PHE A 5 3.82 0.24 6.99
C PHE A 5 3.42 1.28 5.94
N LYS A 6 4.24 1.57 4.93
CA LYS A 6 3.99 2.63 3.94
C LYS A 6 2.64 2.54 3.21
N ALA A 7 2.11 1.33 3.08
CA ALA A 7 0.83 1.08 2.43
C ALA A 7 -0.26 0.61 3.39
N TYR A 8 -0.08 0.89 4.66
CA TYR A 8 -1.04 0.47 5.68
C TYR A 8 -1.53 1.66 6.47
N GLN A 9 -2.80 1.65 6.82
CA GLN A 9 -3.45 2.63 7.69
C GLN A 9 -3.73 2.00 9.04
N PHE A 10 -3.41 2.71 10.11
CA PHE A 10 -3.72 2.29 11.47
C PHE A 10 -5.23 2.29 11.71
N ASN A 11 -5.76 1.18 12.21
CA ASN A 11 -7.15 1.02 12.59
C ASN A 11 -7.26 1.06 14.11
N SER A 12 -7.72 2.18 14.64
CA SER A 12 -7.82 2.44 16.08
C SER A 12 -8.75 1.45 16.83
N LYS A 13 -9.82 0.99 16.17
CA LYS A 13 -10.75 0.01 16.77
C LYS A 13 -10.05 -1.34 16.94
N LYS A 14 -9.41 -1.84 15.90
CA LYS A 14 -8.65 -3.10 15.95
C LYS A 14 -7.46 -3.01 16.90
N ALA A 15 -6.79 -1.86 16.96
CA ALA A 15 -5.68 -1.63 17.87
C ALA A 15 -6.14 -1.69 19.35
N LYS A 16 -7.28 -1.12 19.66
CA LYS A 16 -7.87 -1.23 21.01
C LYS A 16 -8.20 -2.68 21.38
N GLU A 17 -8.77 -3.45 20.45
CA GLU A 17 -9.06 -4.87 20.62
C GLU A 17 -7.78 -5.71 20.80
N TYR A 18 -6.69 -5.31 20.15
CA TYR A 18 -5.36 -5.94 20.27
C TYR A 18 -4.66 -5.65 21.60
N GLY A 19 -5.01 -4.55 22.28
CA GLY A 19 -4.43 -4.15 23.56
C GLY A 19 -3.67 -2.82 23.55
N PHE A 20 -3.77 -2.02 22.50
CA PHE A 20 -3.30 -0.65 22.54
C PHE A 20 -4.14 0.21 23.47
N VAL A 21 -3.48 1.10 24.21
CA VAL A 21 -4.11 2.11 25.06
C VAL A 21 -3.88 3.49 24.42
N GLU A 22 -4.97 4.25 24.30
CA GLU A 22 -4.92 5.61 23.75
C GLU A 22 -4.81 6.62 24.88
N ASN A 23 -3.90 7.59 24.73
CA ASN A 23 -3.78 8.74 25.59
C ASN A 23 -3.37 9.97 24.75
N GLN A 24 -4.21 11.00 24.73
CA GLN A 24 -3.98 12.28 24.03
C GLN A 24 -3.59 12.13 22.55
N GLY A 25 -4.21 11.19 21.84
CA GLY A 25 -3.94 10.90 20.42
C GLY A 25 -2.77 9.96 20.16
N VAL A 26 -2.03 9.58 21.20
CA VAL A 26 -0.95 8.58 21.10
C VAL A 26 -1.46 7.21 21.54
N TRP A 27 -1.33 6.24 20.66
CA TRP A 27 -1.64 4.84 20.93
C TRP A 27 -0.38 4.11 21.39
N THR A 28 -0.46 3.41 22.52
CA THR A 28 0.69 2.76 23.14
C THR A 28 0.40 1.27 23.36
N PHE A 29 1.36 0.41 23.01
CA PHE A 29 1.32 -1.02 23.30
C PHE A 29 2.68 -1.44 23.83
N SER A 30 2.71 -2.34 24.81
CA SER A 30 3.95 -2.90 25.35
C SER A 30 3.92 -4.42 25.36
N SER A 31 5.06 -5.03 25.08
CA SER A 31 5.25 -6.47 25.12
C SER A 31 6.65 -6.81 25.59
N THR A 32 6.81 -7.90 26.31
CA THR A 32 8.14 -8.44 26.63
C THR A 32 8.60 -9.37 25.50
N ILE A 33 9.88 -9.33 25.19
CA ILE A 33 10.53 -10.19 24.20
C ILE A 33 11.73 -10.92 24.81
N LEU A 34 12.22 -11.96 24.15
CA LEU A 34 13.37 -12.76 24.61
C LEU A 34 13.23 -13.25 26.05
N GLN A 35 12.10 -13.96 26.34
CA GLN A 35 11.78 -14.54 27.65
C GLN A 35 11.66 -13.52 28.80
N GLY A 36 11.47 -12.24 28.47
CA GLY A 36 11.32 -11.17 29.44
C GLY A 36 12.56 -10.29 29.64
N ASP A 37 13.66 -10.57 28.95
CA ASP A 37 14.89 -9.78 29.08
C ASP A 37 14.72 -8.34 28.60
N PHE A 38 13.81 -8.11 27.65
CA PHE A 38 13.53 -6.78 27.10
C PHE A 38 12.05 -6.42 27.14
N LEU A 39 11.76 -5.16 27.41
CA LEU A 39 10.47 -4.54 27.25
C LEU A 39 10.44 -3.76 25.92
N MET A 40 9.55 -4.11 25.06
CA MET A 40 9.28 -3.41 23.80
C MET A 40 8.08 -2.48 23.99
N LEU A 41 8.27 -1.19 23.69
CA LEU A 41 7.23 -0.18 23.68
C LEU A 41 6.97 0.28 22.25
N VAL A 42 5.75 0.09 21.78
CA VAL A 42 5.30 0.54 20.45
C VAL A 42 4.35 1.71 20.64
N THR A 43 4.59 2.80 19.93
CA THR A 43 3.69 3.95 19.89
C THR A 43 3.22 4.19 18.46
N VAL A 44 1.97 4.63 18.31
CA VAL A 44 1.41 5.10 17.04
C VAL A 44 0.80 6.48 17.27
N GLU A 45 1.31 7.47 16.57
CA GLU A 45 0.85 8.86 16.58
C GLU A 45 0.67 9.32 15.13
N ASP A 46 -0.48 9.89 14.80
CA ASP A 46 -0.86 10.29 13.44
C ASP A 46 -0.65 9.19 12.37
N GLY A 47 -0.86 7.91 12.77
CA GLY A 47 -0.65 6.76 11.91
C GLY A 47 0.80 6.32 11.74
N VAL A 48 1.74 7.03 12.35
CA VAL A 48 3.18 6.71 12.32
C VAL A 48 3.55 5.85 13.53
N LEU A 49 4.12 4.67 13.24
CA LEU A 49 4.59 3.76 14.27
C LEU A 49 6.03 4.07 14.67
N ALA A 50 6.29 4.11 15.97
CA ALA A 50 7.61 4.17 16.56
C ALA A 50 7.82 3.01 17.55
N LEU A 51 9.07 2.65 17.78
CA LEU A 51 9.48 1.55 18.64
C LEU A 51 10.60 1.98 19.57
N GLN A 52 10.48 1.63 20.83
CA GLN A 52 11.55 1.71 21.82
C GLN A 52 11.72 0.34 22.50
N VAL A 53 12.94 -0.02 22.83
CA VAL A 53 13.26 -1.27 23.51
C VAL A 53 14.08 -0.95 24.75
N TYR A 54 13.70 -1.51 25.87
CA TYR A 54 14.34 -1.30 27.17
C TYR A 54 14.85 -2.62 27.70
N ASP A 55 16.08 -2.64 28.20
CA ASP A 55 16.64 -3.74 28.96
C ASP A 55 15.91 -3.81 30.31
N GLN A 56 15.38 -4.98 30.65
CA GLN A 56 14.55 -5.15 31.88
C GLN A 56 15.40 -5.22 33.15
N GLU A 57 16.67 -5.62 33.04
CA GLU A 57 17.60 -5.71 34.20
C GLU A 57 18.09 -4.33 34.61
N THR A 58 18.46 -3.48 33.64
CA THR A 58 19.01 -2.15 33.91
C THR A 58 17.98 -1.03 33.84
N GLY A 59 16.87 -1.26 33.15
CA GLY A 59 15.87 -0.24 32.83
C GLY A 59 16.30 0.74 31.71
N ASP A 60 17.47 0.53 31.11
CA ASP A 60 18.03 1.43 30.11
C ASP A 60 17.42 1.20 28.74
N LEU A 61 17.34 2.27 27.94
CA LEU A 61 16.98 2.20 26.53
C LEU A 61 18.06 1.41 25.76
N TYR A 62 17.63 0.49 24.89
CA TYR A 62 18.48 -0.31 24.02
C TYR A 62 18.46 0.19 22.57
N PRO A 63 19.21 1.27 22.23
CA PRO A 63 19.15 1.91 20.92
C PRO A 63 19.76 1.09 19.78
N GLN A 64 20.55 0.03 20.11
CA GLN A 64 21.24 -0.82 19.14
C GLN A 64 20.27 -1.52 18.17
N VAL A 65 19.02 -1.68 18.55
CA VAL A 65 17.98 -2.23 17.68
C VAL A 65 17.79 -1.39 16.39
N HIS A 66 18.03 -0.08 16.46
CA HIS A 66 17.89 0.86 15.35
C HIS A 66 19.18 1.14 14.57
N MET A 67 20.33 0.72 15.11
CA MET A 67 21.64 1.01 14.52
C MET A 67 22.04 -0.05 13.48
N GLU A 68 21.89 0.26 12.19
CA GLU A 68 22.23 -0.67 11.10
C GLU A 68 23.69 -1.15 11.12
N SER A 69 24.59 -0.30 11.62
CA SER A 69 26.03 -0.62 11.75
C SER A 69 26.33 -1.66 12.83
N MET A 70 25.46 -1.81 13.82
CA MET A 70 25.62 -2.78 14.90
C MET A 70 25.24 -4.18 14.41
N ARG A 71 26.27 -5.00 14.20
CA ARG A 71 26.16 -6.39 13.75
C ARG A 71 26.67 -7.31 14.85
N GLY A 72 25.83 -8.23 15.29
CA GLY A 72 26.18 -9.25 16.27
C GLY A 72 24.98 -10.18 16.47
N ARG A 73 25.25 -11.43 16.83
CA ARG A 73 24.19 -12.44 17.00
C ARG A 73 23.11 -11.98 17.99
N PHE A 74 23.53 -11.37 19.09
CA PHE A 74 22.61 -10.91 20.13
C PHE A 74 21.71 -9.77 19.64
N VAL A 75 22.28 -8.72 19.01
CA VAL A 75 21.50 -7.62 18.41
C VAL A 75 20.58 -8.13 17.32
N GLY A 76 21.02 -9.13 16.54
CA GLY A 76 20.20 -9.81 15.55
C GLY A 76 18.97 -10.47 16.16
N ASN A 77 19.15 -11.22 17.24
CA ASN A 77 18.05 -11.89 17.95
C ASN A 77 17.03 -10.87 18.52
N VAL A 78 17.50 -9.75 19.10
CA VAL A 78 16.61 -8.69 19.60
C VAL A 78 15.81 -8.09 18.45
N ARG A 79 16.43 -7.79 17.31
CA ARG A 79 15.75 -7.26 16.12
C ARG A 79 14.71 -8.22 15.56
N GLU A 80 15.04 -9.50 15.49
CA GLU A 80 14.14 -10.54 14.99
C GLU A 80 12.90 -10.64 15.88
N ALA A 81 13.09 -10.71 17.21
CA ALA A 81 12.00 -10.72 18.17
C ALA A 81 11.11 -9.45 18.07
N CYS A 82 11.72 -8.27 17.88
CA CYS A 82 10.95 -7.05 17.64
C CYS A 82 10.15 -7.12 16.34
N LEU A 83 10.76 -7.64 15.27
CA LEU A 83 10.09 -7.76 13.97
C LEU A 83 8.88 -8.71 14.02
N GLU A 84 8.97 -9.82 14.74
CA GLU A 84 7.83 -10.73 14.95
C GLU A 84 6.63 -9.99 15.56
N VAL A 85 6.84 -9.25 16.65
CA VAL A 85 5.77 -8.46 17.29
C VAL A 85 5.24 -7.37 16.35
N ILE A 86 6.12 -6.69 15.62
CA ILE A 86 5.72 -5.66 14.65
C ILE A 86 4.90 -6.23 13.50
N TYR A 87 5.22 -7.43 12.99
CA TYR A 87 4.41 -8.10 11.97
C TYR A 87 3.04 -8.50 12.49
N ASP A 88 2.94 -8.97 13.72
CA ASP A 88 1.66 -9.29 14.35
C ASP A 88 0.80 -8.04 14.54
N ILE A 89 1.39 -6.94 15.04
CA ILE A 89 0.72 -5.65 15.16
C ILE A 89 0.23 -5.17 13.79
N ARG A 90 1.06 -5.24 12.74
CA ARG A 90 0.67 -4.86 11.38
C ARG A 90 -0.55 -5.65 10.92
N LYS A 91 -0.52 -6.96 11.08
CA LYS A 91 -1.60 -7.85 10.65
C LYS A 91 -2.89 -7.61 11.43
N ALA A 92 -2.78 -7.34 12.73
CA ALA A 92 -3.93 -7.18 13.62
C ALA A 92 -4.51 -5.76 13.64
N CYS A 93 -3.65 -4.72 13.57
CA CYS A 93 -4.03 -3.34 13.85
C CYS A 93 -3.96 -2.41 12.64
N PHE A 94 -3.40 -2.87 11.51
CA PHE A 94 -3.29 -2.05 10.31
C PHE A 94 -4.06 -2.69 9.16
N GLU A 95 -4.64 -1.85 8.34
CA GLU A 95 -5.31 -2.23 7.10
C GLU A 95 -4.51 -1.72 5.91
N VAL A 96 -4.55 -2.48 4.81
CA VAL A 96 -3.96 -1.99 3.56
C VAL A 96 -4.58 -0.63 3.25
N GLN A 97 -3.72 0.37 3.04
CA GLN A 97 -4.17 1.71 2.72
C GLN A 97 -4.85 1.66 1.35
N GLU A 98 -6.17 1.75 1.34
CA GLU A 98 -6.93 1.89 0.11
C GLU A 98 -6.49 3.18 -0.61
N PHE A 99 -6.66 3.18 -1.92
CA PHE A 99 -6.42 4.36 -2.73
C PHE A 99 -7.25 5.55 -2.22
N LEU A 100 -6.58 6.67 -1.92
CA LEU A 100 -7.18 7.80 -1.18
C LEU A 100 -7.64 8.94 -2.09
N CYS A 101 -7.14 8.99 -3.33
CA CYS A 101 -7.54 10.04 -4.26
C CYS A 101 -9.07 10.03 -4.47
N PRO A 102 -9.75 11.19 -4.36
CA PRO A 102 -11.20 11.26 -4.55
C PRO A 102 -11.68 10.67 -5.86
N GLN A 103 -10.95 10.89 -6.96
CA GLN A 103 -11.29 10.32 -8.25
C GLN A 103 -11.14 8.80 -8.26
N THR A 104 -10.10 8.26 -7.63
CA THR A 104 -9.92 6.81 -7.50
C THR A 104 -11.12 6.19 -6.79
N LYS A 105 -11.56 6.78 -5.69
CA LYS A 105 -12.74 6.29 -4.94
C LYS A 105 -13.98 6.30 -5.80
N ARG A 106 -14.28 7.41 -6.50
CA ARG A 106 -15.46 7.51 -7.38
C ARG A 106 -15.43 6.47 -8.50
N ILE A 107 -14.29 6.33 -9.17
CA ILE A 107 -14.12 5.36 -10.27
C ILE A 107 -14.22 3.93 -9.74
N MET A 108 -13.54 3.60 -8.65
CA MET A 108 -13.58 2.24 -8.10
C MET A 108 -14.97 1.85 -7.63
N THR A 109 -15.70 2.73 -6.93
CA THR A 109 -17.10 2.45 -6.58
C THR A 109 -17.90 2.04 -7.79
N ARG A 110 -17.88 2.81 -8.87
CA ARG A 110 -18.63 2.52 -10.12
C ARG A 110 -18.19 1.21 -10.78
N VAL A 111 -16.87 0.97 -10.84
CA VAL A 111 -16.29 -0.21 -11.53
C VAL A 111 -16.56 -1.48 -10.74
N LEU A 112 -16.33 -1.47 -9.42
CA LEU A 112 -16.53 -2.64 -8.56
C LEU A 112 -18.01 -3.04 -8.49
N GLU A 113 -18.91 -2.06 -8.38
CA GLU A 113 -20.37 -2.33 -8.44
C GLU A 113 -20.79 -2.88 -9.79
N LYS A 114 -20.29 -2.30 -10.90
CA LYS A 114 -20.68 -2.70 -12.26
C LYS A 114 -20.26 -4.12 -12.62
N TYR A 115 -19.06 -4.53 -12.19
CA TYR A 115 -18.47 -5.83 -12.56
C TYR A 115 -18.52 -6.84 -11.42
N GLU A 116 -19.14 -6.50 -10.27
CA GLU A 116 -19.25 -7.34 -9.08
C GLU A 116 -17.91 -7.93 -8.65
N ASN A 117 -16.83 -7.12 -8.74
CA ASN A 117 -15.46 -7.57 -8.56
C ASN A 117 -14.82 -6.87 -7.34
N GLN A 118 -13.63 -7.32 -6.93
CA GLN A 118 -12.87 -6.77 -5.82
C GLN A 118 -11.42 -6.51 -6.22
N LEU A 119 -10.79 -5.53 -5.56
CA LEU A 119 -9.36 -5.29 -5.71
C LEU A 119 -8.57 -6.44 -5.08
N GLU A 120 -7.63 -6.99 -5.83
CA GLU A 120 -6.75 -8.04 -5.37
C GLU A 120 -5.32 -7.52 -5.24
N TYR A 121 -4.73 -7.68 -4.07
CA TYR A 121 -3.36 -7.30 -3.75
C TYR A 121 -2.46 -8.51 -3.84
N LEU A 122 -1.82 -8.72 -4.99
CA LEU A 122 -1.09 -9.95 -5.31
C LEU A 122 0.37 -9.94 -4.82
N TRP A 123 0.91 -8.79 -4.46
CA TRP A 123 2.34 -8.63 -4.16
C TRP A 123 2.58 -8.07 -2.76
N GLU A 124 3.13 -8.87 -1.87
CA GLU A 124 3.55 -8.42 -0.53
C GLU A 124 4.57 -7.27 -0.58
N LYS A 125 5.44 -7.26 -1.61
CA LYS A 125 6.47 -6.23 -1.78
C LYS A 125 5.96 -4.94 -2.46
N SER A 126 4.74 -4.96 -2.98
CA SER A 126 4.09 -3.82 -3.63
C SER A 126 2.64 -3.71 -3.14
N PRO A 127 2.45 -3.43 -1.84
CA PRO A 127 1.13 -3.41 -1.20
C PRO A 127 0.24 -2.25 -1.67
N ASP A 128 0.81 -1.27 -2.37
CA ASP A 128 0.15 -0.14 -3.03
C ASP A 128 -0.22 -0.43 -4.48
N THR A 129 -0.17 -1.71 -4.89
CA THR A 129 -0.56 -2.18 -6.21
C THR A 129 -1.66 -3.22 -6.11
N ALA A 130 -2.76 -2.99 -6.79
CA ALA A 130 -3.90 -3.89 -6.85
C ALA A 130 -4.29 -4.18 -8.30
N VAL A 131 -4.90 -5.34 -8.53
CA VAL A 131 -5.39 -5.73 -9.84
C VAL A 131 -6.90 -5.97 -9.81
N LEU A 132 -7.53 -5.77 -10.96
CA LEU A 132 -8.86 -6.26 -11.27
C LEU A 132 -8.76 -7.28 -12.40
N ARG A 133 -9.30 -8.46 -12.19
CA ARG A 133 -9.28 -9.56 -13.17
C ARG A 133 -10.64 -10.21 -13.32
N HIS A 134 -10.83 -10.86 -14.45
CA HIS A 134 -12.03 -11.65 -14.70
C HIS A 134 -12.03 -12.93 -13.87
N ASP A 135 -13.17 -13.31 -13.32
CA ASP A 135 -13.30 -14.54 -12.52
C ASP A 135 -13.19 -15.82 -13.40
N ASP A 136 -13.68 -15.73 -14.64
CA ASP A 136 -13.76 -16.89 -15.56
C ASP A 136 -12.42 -17.24 -16.22
N ASN A 137 -11.62 -16.24 -16.59
CA ASN A 137 -10.39 -16.46 -17.38
C ASN A 137 -9.13 -15.91 -16.70
N GLN A 138 -9.26 -15.29 -15.54
CA GLN A 138 -8.19 -14.72 -14.70
C GLN A 138 -7.32 -13.65 -15.39
N LYS A 139 -7.75 -13.12 -16.54
CA LYS A 139 -7.04 -12.05 -17.24
C LYS A 139 -7.28 -10.72 -16.55
N TRP A 140 -6.21 -9.97 -16.37
CA TRP A 140 -6.27 -8.63 -15.79
C TRP A 140 -6.88 -7.65 -16.79
N TYR A 141 -7.82 -6.84 -16.34
CA TYR A 141 -8.38 -5.73 -17.10
C TYR A 141 -8.02 -4.36 -16.52
N ALA A 142 -7.55 -4.31 -15.27
CA ALA A 142 -7.00 -3.09 -14.68
C ALA A 142 -5.89 -3.41 -13.67
N VAL A 143 -4.91 -2.51 -13.57
CA VAL A 143 -3.89 -2.53 -12.52
C VAL A 143 -3.84 -1.13 -11.92
N LEU A 144 -4.19 -1.01 -10.64
CA LEU A 144 -4.09 0.22 -9.88
C LEU A 144 -2.78 0.24 -9.12
N MET A 145 -2.14 1.40 -9.06
CA MET A 145 -0.90 1.57 -8.30
C MET A 145 -0.72 3.03 -7.88
N LYS A 146 0.07 3.22 -6.82
CA LYS A 146 0.55 4.54 -6.42
C LYS A 146 2.02 4.66 -6.78
N ILE A 147 2.36 5.64 -7.61
CA ILE A 147 3.71 5.83 -8.14
C ILE A 147 4.17 7.28 -8.03
N SER A 148 5.49 7.51 -8.15
CA SER A 148 6.01 8.86 -8.34
C SER A 148 5.62 9.38 -9.72
N TRP A 149 5.21 10.63 -9.82
CA TRP A 149 4.88 11.32 -11.07
C TRP A 149 5.97 11.23 -12.13
N GLU A 150 7.24 11.29 -11.72
CA GLU A 150 8.40 11.16 -12.62
C GLU A 150 8.40 9.89 -13.48
N LYS A 151 7.64 8.86 -13.08
CA LYS A 151 7.48 7.60 -13.83
C LYS A 151 6.61 7.77 -15.08
N LEU A 152 5.73 8.76 -15.09
CA LEU A 152 4.87 9.11 -16.23
C LEU A 152 5.35 10.39 -16.91
N ASP A 153 5.68 11.41 -16.13
CA ASP A 153 6.06 12.74 -16.58
C ASP A 153 7.21 13.27 -15.71
N LYS A 154 8.38 13.40 -16.29
CA LYS A 154 9.61 13.86 -15.61
C LYS A 154 9.54 15.32 -15.14
N ALA A 155 8.57 16.10 -15.64
CA ALA A 155 8.39 17.49 -15.23
C ALA A 155 7.49 17.64 -14.00
N ARG A 156 6.94 16.54 -13.49
CA ARG A 156 6.02 16.54 -12.33
C ARG A 156 6.66 15.78 -11.16
N GLU A 157 6.46 16.30 -9.96
CA GLU A 157 6.96 15.72 -8.72
C GLU A 157 5.80 15.21 -7.84
N GLY A 158 6.13 14.42 -6.81
CA GLY A 158 5.17 13.87 -5.86
C GLY A 158 4.62 12.51 -6.27
N GLN A 159 3.57 12.07 -5.56
CA GLN A 159 2.92 10.78 -5.76
C GLN A 159 1.61 10.96 -6.52
N VAL A 160 1.25 9.95 -7.29
CA VAL A 160 -0.01 9.89 -8.03
C VAL A 160 -0.56 8.47 -8.02
N GLU A 161 -1.87 8.36 -7.88
CA GLU A 161 -2.57 7.10 -8.09
C GLU A 161 -2.89 6.97 -9.58
N VAL A 162 -2.57 5.83 -10.15
CA VAL A 162 -2.76 5.56 -11.57
C VAL A 162 -3.49 4.25 -11.78
N VAL A 163 -4.23 4.17 -12.87
CA VAL A 163 -4.76 2.91 -13.37
C VAL A 163 -4.17 2.60 -14.74
N ASN A 164 -3.66 1.38 -14.88
CA ASN A 164 -3.31 0.83 -16.18
C ASN A 164 -4.49 0.08 -16.76
N LEU A 165 -4.85 0.39 -17.99
CA LEU A 165 -5.95 -0.23 -18.73
C LEU A 165 -5.45 -0.76 -20.06
N LYS A 166 -5.99 -1.90 -20.51
CA LYS A 166 -5.70 -2.46 -21.82
C LYS A 166 -6.49 -1.74 -22.90
N HIS A 167 -5.83 -1.43 -24.02
CA HIS A 167 -6.48 -0.80 -25.15
C HIS A 167 -5.90 -1.28 -26.48
N ASP A 168 -6.69 -1.30 -27.53
CA ASP A 168 -6.29 -1.72 -28.88
C ASP A 168 -5.85 -0.54 -29.77
N GLN A 169 -6.16 0.69 -29.39
CA GLN A 169 -5.79 1.93 -30.11
C GLN A 169 -4.86 2.80 -29.24
N VAL A 170 -3.82 2.20 -28.66
CA VAL A 170 -2.92 2.91 -27.74
C VAL A 170 -2.26 4.12 -28.40
N ALA A 171 -1.81 3.98 -29.66
CA ALA A 171 -1.10 5.06 -30.34
C ALA A 171 -1.98 6.32 -30.51
N ASP A 172 -3.26 6.14 -30.79
CA ASP A 172 -4.22 7.24 -30.97
C ASP A 172 -4.53 7.93 -29.63
N LEU A 173 -4.58 7.16 -28.54
CA LEU A 173 -4.88 7.70 -27.21
C LEU A 173 -3.70 8.48 -26.60
N LEU A 174 -2.47 8.12 -26.93
CA LEU A 174 -1.27 8.78 -26.37
C LEU A 174 -1.09 10.24 -26.81
N VAL A 175 -1.88 10.73 -27.76
CA VAL A 175 -1.91 12.17 -28.13
C VAL A 175 -2.83 12.98 -27.20
N GLU A 176 -3.67 12.31 -26.42
CA GLU A 176 -4.59 12.96 -25.49
C GLU A 176 -3.86 13.31 -24.17
N LYS A 177 -4.15 14.52 -23.66
CA LYS A 177 -3.60 14.95 -22.37
C LYS A 177 -4.18 14.07 -21.25
N GLY A 178 -3.30 13.57 -20.38
CA GLY A 178 -3.72 12.72 -19.24
C GLY A 178 -3.65 11.23 -19.55
N ILE A 179 -3.23 10.84 -20.76
CA ILE A 179 -2.98 9.44 -21.12
C ILE A 179 -1.49 9.23 -21.37
N TYR A 180 -0.90 8.25 -20.72
CA TYR A 180 0.53 7.98 -20.75
C TYR A 180 0.84 6.56 -21.20
N PRO A 181 2.06 6.32 -21.75
CA PRO A 181 2.55 4.96 -21.97
C PRO A 181 2.54 4.17 -20.66
N ALA A 182 2.01 2.95 -20.69
CA ALA A 182 1.81 2.17 -19.49
C ALA A 182 3.10 1.95 -18.66
N PHE A 183 3.04 2.25 -17.38
CA PHE A 183 4.10 1.97 -16.43
C PHE A 183 4.00 0.50 -15.99
N HIS A 184 5.12 -0.22 -16.02
CA HIS A 184 5.24 -1.66 -15.70
C HIS A 184 4.39 -2.63 -16.55
N MET A 185 3.68 -2.16 -17.57
CA MET A 185 2.90 -2.98 -18.48
C MET A 185 3.41 -2.86 -19.92
N ASN A 186 2.99 -3.78 -20.79
CA ASN A 186 3.35 -3.71 -22.21
C ASN A 186 2.72 -2.47 -22.88
N LYS A 187 3.55 -1.48 -23.17
CA LYS A 187 3.17 -0.17 -23.75
C LYS A 187 2.47 -0.25 -25.12
N ARG A 188 2.53 -1.39 -25.81
CA ARG A 188 1.81 -1.61 -27.06
C ARG A 188 0.31 -1.84 -26.86
N TYR A 189 -0.06 -2.36 -25.68
CA TYR A 189 -1.42 -2.81 -25.41
C TYR A 189 -2.03 -2.18 -24.15
N TRP A 190 -1.27 -1.38 -23.43
CA TRP A 190 -1.70 -0.79 -22.18
C TRP A 190 -1.37 0.68 -22.11
N ILE A 191 -2.23 1.44 -21.45
CA ILE A 191 -2.06 2.87 -21.14
C ILE A 191 -2.08 3.06 -19.63
N SER A 192 -1.46 4.14 -19.14
CA SER A 192 -1.56 4.62 -17.75
C SER A 192 -2.38 5.90 -17.70
N LEU A 193 -3.34 5.95 -16.79
CA LEU A 193 -4.20 7.10 -16.54
C LEU A 193 -3.99 7.57 -15.10
N PRO A 194 -3.48 8.77 -14.85
CA PRO A 194 -3.49 9.36 -13.52
C PRO A 194 -4.93 9.64 -13.08
N LEU A 195 -5.22 9.36 -11.82
CA LEU A 195 -6.52 9.57 -11.19
C LEU A 195 -6.47 10.87 -10.37
N ASP A 196 -6.29 12.00 -11.08
CA ASP A 196 -6.03 13.34 -10.54
C ASP A 196 -7.01 14.40 -11.09
N ASP A 197 -8.16 13.96 -11.58
CA ASP A 197 -9.19 14.77 -12.24
C ASP A 197 -8.74 15.43 -13.58
N THR A 198 -7.57 15.04 -14.15
CA THR A 198 -7.15 15.48 -15.50
C THR A 198 -8.08 14.95 -16.59
N LEU A 199 -8.50 13.68 -16.47
CA LEU A 199 -9.56 13.09 -17.29
C LEU A 199 -10.86 13.07 -16.49
N SER A 200 -12.00 13.21 -17.16
CA SER A 200 -13.28 13.07 -16.47
C SER A 200 -13.57 11.62 -16.05
N ASP A 201 -14.41 11.44 -15.05
CA ASP A 201 -14.82 10.12 -14.58
C ASP A 201 -15.45 9.30 -15.73
N GLU A 202 -16.24 9.95 -16.63
CA GLU A 202 -16.89 9.33 -17.77
C GLU A 202 -15.88 8.84 -18.82
N GLN A 203 -14.80 9.60 -19.06
CA GLN A 203 -13.71 9.18 -19.96
C GLN A 203 -13.01 7.94 -19.41
N ILE A 204 -12.65 7.96 -18.11
CA ILE A 204 -11.98 6.84 -17.48
C ILE A 204 -12.86 5.59 -17.46
N VAL A 205 -14.14 5.72 -17.11
CA VAL A 205 -15.08 4.57 -17.11
C VAL A 205 -15.22 3.95 -18.50
N LYS A 206 -15.30 4.73 -19.58
CA LYS A 206 -15.31 4.21 -20.95
C LYS A 206 -14.06 3.42 -21.29
N LEU A 207 -12.88 3.89 -20.85
CA LEU A 207 -11.62 3.18 -21.04
C LEU A 207 -11.57 1.87 -20.22
N PHE A 208 -12.13 1.86 -19.00
CA PHE A 208 -12.34 0.63 -18.24
C PHE A 208 -13.22 -0.38 -18.96
N GLU A 209 -14.35 0.07 -19.51
CA GLU A 209 -15.26 -0.78 -20.28
C GLU A 209 -14.58 -1.41 -21.49
N ARG A 210 -13.73 -0.62 -22.18
CA ARG A 210 -12.95 -1.14 -23.30
C ARG A 210 -11.93 -2.18 -22.86
N SER A 211 -11.20 -1.90 -21.78
CA SER A 211 -10.24 -2.83 -21.22
C SER A 211 -10.89 -4.14 -20.78
N TRP A 212 -11.99 -4.06 -20.07
CA TRP A 212 -12.78 -5.22 -19.65
C TRP A 212 -13.22 -6.06 -20.86
N PHE A 213 -13.79 -5.41 -21.90
CA PHE A 213 -14.22 -6.09 -23.12
C PHE A 213 -13.08 -6.79 -23.86
N LEU A 214 -11.90 -6.14 -23.96
CA LEU A 214 -10.73 -6.71 -24.65
C LEU A 214 -10.11 -7.90 -23.93
N THR A 215 -10.34 -8.02 -22.65
CA THR A 215 -9.80 -9.08 -21.81
C THR A 215 -10.81 -10.20 -21.50
N SER A 216 -12.11 -9.94 -21.64
CA SER A 216 -13.19 -10.93 -21.47
C SER A 216 -13.22 -12.00 -22.56
N LYS A 217 -12.62 -11.75 -23.71
CA LYS A 217 -12.58 -12.75 -24.80
C LYS A 217 -11.64 -13.91 -24.45
N LYS A 218 -12.13 -15.12 -24.62
CA LYS A 218 -11.36 -16.37 -24.54
C LYS A 218 -10.29 -16.48 -25.60
#